data_c9fcca30b1b90549a3f25d6d19cc0c2a
#
_entry.id   c9fcca30b1b90549a3f25d6d19cc0c2a
#
_cell.length_a   1.000
_cell.length_b   1.000
_cell.length_c   1.000
_cell.angle_alpha   90.00
_cell.angle_beta   90.00
_cell.angle_gamma   90.00
#
_symmetry.space_group_name_H-M   'P 1'
#
loop_
_entity.id
_entity.type
_entity.pdbx_description
1 polymer ?
#
loop_
_entity_poly.entity_id
_entity_poly.type
_entity_poly.pdbx_seq_one_letter_code
_entity_poly.pdbx_strand_id
1 'polypeptide(L)'
;SSDLSTIIGGRYKEIHINALSYNEIMHFYKLPDSDETLSTYIQYGGLPGLLKMGLDVNDAAEYQKDVFHTVLLKDVVMRNQIRNVPFLENLVYFLADNAGKVISANSIAKYMKSQGDNITTSLIINYIKFLCDAYIVQKVNRYDIKGKRLFESADKYYFSDHGIRNALVGGRRENDIEKVLENIVYN
;
A
#
# COMPACT_ATOMS: atom_id res chain seq x y z
N SER A 1 4.26 -8.17 13.96
CA SER A 1 5.14 -7.34 14.86
C SER A 1 4.40 -6.87 16.10
N SER A 2 3.12 -6.48 15.99
CA SER A 2 2.32 -6.06 17.16
C SER A 2 2.22 -7.10 18.29
N ASP A 3 2.21 -8.40 17.94
CA ASP A 3 2.12 -9.49 18.92
C ASP A 3 3.41 -9.68 19.73
N LEU A 4 4.57 -9.45 19.12
CA LEU A 4 5.87 -9.49 19.80
C LEU A 4 6.02 -8.34 20.79
N SER A 5 5.47 -7.16 20.49
CA SER A 5 5.50 -6.00 21.40
C SER A 5 4.78 -6.25 22.70
N THR A 6 3.69 -7.01 22.65
CA THR A 6 2.87 -7.35 23.82
C THR A 6 3.52 -8.44 24.67
N ILE A 7 4.26 -9.37 24.04
CA ILE A 7 4.89 -10.52 24.71
C ILE A 7 6.25 -10.16 25.32
N ILE A 8 7.04 -9.30 24.66
CA ILE A 8 8.45 -9.05 25.03
C ILE A 8 8.64 -7.77 25.85
N GLY A 9 7.58 -6.97 26.06
CA GLY A 9 7.54 -5.84 27.00
C GLY A 9 8.81 -4.98 27.05
N GLY A 10 9.05 -4.12 26.07
CA GLY A 10 10.14 -3.15 26.06
C GLY A 10 11.56 -3.69 25.83
N ARG A 11 11.71 -5.00 25.55
CA ARG A 11 13.01 -5.64 25.32
C ARG A 11 13.39 -5.79 23.84
N TYR A 12 12.69 -5.12 22.91
CA TYR A 12 12.99 -5.14 21.49
C TYR A 12 13.02 -3.72 20.92
N LYS A 13 13.75 -3.55 19.84
CA LYS A 13 13.75 -2.36 19.01
C LYS A 13 13.16 -2.74 17.66
N GLU A 14 12.08 -2.08 17.28
CA GLU A 14 11.48 -2.26 15.95
C GLU A 14 12.33 -1.53 14.90
N ILE A 15 12.68 -2.23 13.82
CA ILE A 15 13.41 -1.67 12.68
C ILE A 15 12.48 -1.81 11.47
N HIS A 16 12.04 -0.69 10.93
CA HIS A 16 11.25 -0.65 9.70
C HIS A 16 12.17 -0.77 8.50
N ILE A 17 11.85 -1.70 7.61
CA ILE A 17 12.55 -1.89 6.33
C ILE A 17 11.52 -1.62 5.25
N ASN A 18 11.73 -0.54 4.50
CA ASN A 18 10.90 -0.19 3.35
C ASN A 18 11.37 -0.91 2.08
N ALA A 19 10.56 -0.84 1.02
CA ALA A 19 11.03 -1.15 -0.33
C ALA A 19 12.20 -0.22 -0.70
N LEU A 20 13.08 -0.66 -1.61
CA LEU A 20 14.24 0.12 -2.02
C LEU A 20 13.82 1.43 -2.69
N SER A 21 14.44 2.54 -2.31
CA SER A 21 14.33 3.81 -3.01
C SER A 21 15.04 3.76 -4.37
N TYR A 22 14.80 4.75 -5.23
CA TYR A 22 15.47 4.86 -6.52
C TYR A 22 17.00 4.83 -6.40
N ASN A 23 17.55 5.60 -5.45
CA ASN A 23 19.00 5.64 -5.21
C ASN A 23 19.55 4.29 -4.74
N GLU A 24 18.81 3.58 -3.87
CA GLU A 24 19.22 2.25 -3.39
C GLU A 24 19.17 1.22 -4.50
N ILE A 25 18.18 1.28 -5.40
CA ILE A 25 18.09 0.42 -6.58
C ILE A 25 19.29 0.65 -7.49
N MET A 26 19.58 1.89 -7.86
CA MET A 26 20.75 2.20 -8.69
C MET A 26 22.03 1.66 -8.07
N HIS A 27 22.22 1.86 -6.78
CA HIS A 27 23.44 1.46 -6.07
C HIS A 27 23.57 -0.06 -5.96
N PHE A 28 22.49 -0.72 -5.54
CA PHE A 28 22.48 -2.17 -5.31
C PHE A 28 22.62 -2.99 -6.59
N TYR A 29 22.00 -2.53 -7.68
CA TYR A 29 22.03 -3.22 -8.97
C TYR A 29 23.06 -2.65 -9.96
N LYS A 30 23.82 -1.62 -9.55
CA LYS A 30 24.81 -0.94 -10.38
C LYS A 30 24.23 -0.39 -11.68
N LEU A 31 23.04 0.18 -11.60
CA LEU A 31 22.36 0.79 -12.73
C LEU A 31 22.77 2.25 -12.91
N PRO A 32 22.81 2.76 -14.14
CA PRO A 32 23.09 4.17 -14.39
C PRO A 32 21.90 5.04 -13.94
N ASP A 33 22.19 6.28 -13.53
CA ASP A 33 21.16 7.30 -13.40
C ASP A 33 20.72 7.76 -14.80
N SER A 34 19.54 7.29 -15.21
CA SER A 34 18.99 7.53 -16.55
C SER A 34 17.47 7.56 -16.53
N ASP A 35 16.88 8.18 -17.54
CA ASP A 35 15.42 8.21 -17.71
C ASP A 35 14.82 6.80 -17.83
N GLU A 36 15.57 5.87 -18.42
CA GLU A 36 15.15 4.47 -18.54
C GLU A 36 15.10 3.78 -17.16
N THR A 37 16.16 3.93 -16.36
CA THR A 37 16.20 3.41 -15.00
C THR A 37 15.12 4.02 -14.12
N LEU A 38 14.90 5.32 -14.23
CA LEU A 38 13.84 6.02 -13.50
C LEU A 38 12.44 5.54 -13.95
N SER A 39 12.22 5.41 -15.26
CA SER A 39 10.95 4.92 -15.80
C SER A 39 10.65 3.50 -15.32
N THR A 40 11.66 2.63 -15.29
CA THR A 40 11.58 1.27 -14.78
C THR A 40 11.22 1.26 -13.29
N TYR A 41 11.87 2.09 -12.48
CA TYR A 41 11.55 2.24 -11.06
C TYR A 41 10.13 2.74 -10.82
N ILE A 42 9.70 3.78 -11.55
CA ILE A 42 8.33 4.31 -11.47
C ILE A 42 7.29 3.23 -11.80
N GLN A 43 7.60 2.35 -12.73
CA GLN A 43 6.68 1.29 -13.17
C GLN A 43 6.62 0.14 -12.18
N TYR A 44 7.78 -0.35 -11.72
CA TYR A 44 7.89 -1.63 -10.99
C TYR A 44 8.18 -1.49 -9.50
N GLY A 45 8.50 -0.31 -9.00
CA GLY A 45 8.76 -0.09 -7.58
C GLY A 45 10.11 -0.60 -7.11
N GLY A 46 10.20 -0.80 -5.78
CA GLY A 46 11.45 -1.06 -5.07
C GLY A 46 11.59 -2.45 -4.45
N LEU A 47 10.77 -3.44 -4.85
CA LEU A 47 10.92 -4.79 -4.29
C LEU A 47 12.23 -5.44 -4.76
N PRO A 48 13.11 -5.91 -3.82
CA PRO A 48 14.44 -6.41 -4.19
C PRO A 48 14.45 -7.64 -5.10
N GLY A 49 13.37 -8.43 -5.11
CA GLY A 49 13.28 -9.65 -5.94
C GLY A 49 13.09 -9.39 -7.43
N LEU A 50 12.51 -8.24 -7.79
CA LEU A 50 12.11 -7.93 -9.16
C LEU A 50 13.26 -7.92 -10.16
N LEU A 51 14.38 -7.32 -9.80
CA LEU A 51 15.51 -7.15 -10.71
C LEU A 51 16.34 -8.42 -10.90
N LYS A 52 16.16 -9.43 -10.03
CA LYS A 52 16.78 -10.76 -10.22
C LYS A 52 16.06 -11.60 -11.28
N MET A 53 14.83 -11.24 -11.63
CA MET A 53 13.97 -12.01 -12.53
C MET A 53 14.09 -11.57 -14.00
N GLY A 54 14.99 -10.61 -14.32
CA GLY A 54 15.18 -10.13 -15.70
C GLY A 54 13.88 -9.60 -16.28
N LEU A 55 13.45 -8.48 -15.78
CA LEU A 55 12.23 -7.69 -16.00
C LEU A 55 11.50 -7.90 -17.35
N ASP A 56 10.84 -9.03 -17.54
CA ASP A 56 9.66 -9.07 -18.38
C ASP A 56 8.51 -8.37 -17.64
N VAL A 57 7.81 -7.48 -18.32
CA VAL A 57 6.72 -6.66 -17.77
C VAL A 57 5.63 -7.52 -17.12
N ASN A 58 5.33 -8.66 -17.72
CA ASN A 58 4.30 -9.57 -17.25
C ASN A 58 4.74 -10.33 -16.00
N ASP A 59 5.96 -10.83 -15.98
CA ASP A 59 6.54 -11.56 -14.86
C ASP A 59 6.67 -10.67 -13.62
N ALA A 60 7.04 -9.39 -13.80
CA ALA A 60 7.14 -8.43 -12.70
C ALA A 60 5.79 -8.15 -12.04
N ALA A 61 4.75 -7.95 -12.84
CA ALA A 61 3.40 -7.67 -12.32
C ALA A 61 2.81 -8.91 -11.62
N GLU A 62 3.08 -10.12 -12.14
CA GLU A 62 2.65 -11.38 -11.53
C GLU A 62 3.36 -11.59 -10.18
N TYR A 63 4.68 -11.45 -10.15
CA TYR A 63 5.45 -11.53 -8.91
C TYR A 63 4.96 -10.55 -7.84
N GLN A 64 4.67 -9.31 -8.20
CA GLN A 64 4.16 -8.30 -7.27
C GLN A 64 2.79 -8.67 -6.71
N LYS A 65 1.90 -9.21 -7.55
CA LYS A 65 0.60 -9.73 -7.10
C LYS A 65 0.76 -10.92 -6.17
N ASP A 66 1.66 -11.83 -6.44
CA ASP A 66 1.93 -13.01 -5.60
C ASP A 66 2.48 -12.61 -4.23
N VAL A 67 3.42 -11.66 -4.19
CA VAL A 67 3.93 -11.10 -2.93
C VAL A 67 2.78 -10.44 -2.16
N PHE A 68 1.99 -9.61 -2.81
CA PHE A 68 0.84 -8.95 -2.20
C PHE A 68 -0.16 -9.96 -1.65
N HIS A 69 -0.60 -10.94 -2.44
CA HIS A 69 -1.57 -11.95 -2.00
C HIS A 69 -1.02 -12.81 -0.85
N THR A 70 0.28 -13.11 -0.87
CA THR A 70 0.91 -13.87 0.22
C THR A 70 0.86 -13.08 1.53
N VAL A 71 1.21 -11.80 1.52
CA VAL A 71 1.15 -10.93 2.70
C VAL A 71 -0.31 -10.71 3.13
N LEU A 72 -1.21 -10.42 2.18
CA LEU A 72 -2.63 -10.22 2.47
C LEU A 72 -3.24 -11.44 3.17
N LEU A 73 -3.02 -12.64 2.63
CA LEU A 73 -3.60 -13.86 3.20
C LEU A 73 -2.98 -14.20 4.56
N LYS A 74 -1.65 -14.17 4.70
CA LYS A 74 -0.97 -14.59 5.93
C LYS A 74 -1.09 -13.55 7.03
N ASP A 75 -0.74 -12.31 6.73
CA ASP A 75 -0.56 -11.28 7.75
C ASP A 75 -1.84 -10.46 8.01
N VAL A 76 -2.78 -10.44 7.09
CA VAL A 76 -4.05 -9.73 7.29
C VAL A 76 -5.18 -10.71 7.56
N VAL A 77 -5.48 -11.60 6.62
CA VAL A 77 -6.66 -12.48 6.70
C VAL A 77 -6.54 -13.48 7.84
N MET A 78 -5.46 -14.26 7.86
CA MET A 78 -5.30 -15.33 8.86
C MET A 78 -5.09 -14.77 10.26
N ARG A 79 -4.25 -13.74 10.43
CA ARG A 79 -3.96 -13.12 11.73
C ARG A 79 -5.20 -12.49 12.37
N ASN A 80 -6.03 -11.82 11.56
CA ASN A 80 -7.22 -11.10 12.04
C ASN A 80 -8.51 -11.89 11.87
N GLN A 81 -8.45 -13.16 11.43
CA GLN A 81 -9.61 -14.05 11.23
C GLN A 81 -10.69 -13.41 10.34
N ILE A 82 -10.26 -12.73 9.27
CA ILE A 82 -11.17 -12.03 8.37
C ILE A 82 -12.01 -13.03 7.59
N ARG A 83 -13.33 -12.88 7.68
CA ARG A 83 -14.29 -13.77 7.00
C ARG A 83 -14.68 -13.27 5.60
N ASN A 84 -14.76 -11.97 5.42
CA ASN A 84 -15.13 -11.35 4.13
C ASN A 84 -13.86 -10.93 3.36
N VAL A 85 -13.16 -11.92 2.82
CA VAL A 85 -11.95 -11.70 2.01
C VAL A 85 -12.24 -10.94 0.72
N PRO A 86 -13.31 -11.24 -0.05
CA PRO A 86 -13.63 -10.48 -1.26
C PRO A 86 -13.82 -8.98 -1.01
N PHE A 87 -14.47 -8.63 0.10
CA PHE A 87 -14.60 -7.23 0.47
C PHE A 87 -13.24 -6.58 0.82
N LEU A 88 -12.36 -7.29 1.54
CA LEU A 88 -11.02 -6.81 1.85
C LEU A 88 -10.23 -6.52 0.56
N GLU A 89 -10.29 -7.42 -0.41
CA GLU A 89 -9.64 -7.25 -1.72
C GLU A 89 -10.20 -6.03 -2.46
N ASN A 90 -11.52 -5.88 -2.53
CA ASN A 90 -12.18 -4.71 -3.13
C ASN A 90 -11.76 -3.41 -2.44
N LEU A 91 -11.61 -3.42 -1.11
CA LEU A 91 -11.13 -2.28 -0.35
C LEU A 91 -9.68 -1.93 -0.73
N VAL A 92 -8.81 -2.93 -0.89
CA VAL A 92 -7.42 -2.69 -1.31
C VAL A 92 -7.36 -2.13 -2.73
N TYR A 93 -8.12 -2.67 -3.68
CA TYR A 93 -8.21 -2.12 -5.04
C TYR A 93 -8.73 -0.69 -5.04
N PHE A 94 -9.74 -0.39 -4.22
CA PHE A 94 -10.24 0.98 -4.06
C PHE A 94 -9.16 1.93 -3.53
N LEU A 95 -8.39 1.52 -2.52
CA LEU A 95 -7.28 2.31 -1.97
C LEU A 95 -6.17 2.50 -3.01
N ALA A 96 -5.84 1.47 -3.81
CA ALA A 96 -4.83 1.55 -4.86
C ALA A 96 -5.22 2.54 -5.97
N ASP A 97 -6.50 2.52 -6.40
CA ASP A 97 -7.01 3.46 -7.41
C ASP A 97 -7.08 4.90 -6.90
N ASN A 98 -7.21 5.08 -5.60
CA ASN A 98 -7.32 6.39 -4.96
C ASN A 98 -6.09 6.77 -4.11
N ALA A 99 -4.94 6.14 -4.33
CA ALA A 99 -3.70 6.48 -3.62
C ALA A 99 -3.39 7.98 -3.72
N GLY A 100 -2.99 8.60 -2.61
CA GLY A 100 -2.72 10.04 -2.51
C GLY A 100 -3.96 10.94 -2.42
N LYS A 101 -5.16 10.43 -2.73
CA LYS A 101 -6.39 11.22 -2.55
C LYS A 101 -6.82 11.27 -1.09
N VAL A 102 -7.45 12.38 -0.72
CA VAL A 102 -8.07 12.55 0.60
C VAL A 102 -9.38 11.78 0.67
N ILE A 103 -9.46 10.74 1.49
CA ILE A 103 -10.60 9.83 1.58
C ILE A 103 -11.01 9.64 3.04
N SER A 104 -12.31 9.60 3.31
CA SER A 104 -12.84 9.24 4.63
C SER A 104 -13.43 7.82 4.62
N ALA A 105 -13.42 7.13 5.77
CA ALA A 105 -14.06 5.83 5.90
C ALA A 105 -15.56 5.88 5.57
N ASN A 106 -16.22 7.01 5.85
CA ASN A 106 -17.62 7.24 5.47
C ASN A 106 -17.82 7.31 3.95
N SER A 107 -16.90 7.96 3.21
CA SER A 107 -16.97 8.00 1.74
C SER A 107 -16.74 6.63 1.13
N ILE A 108 -15.84 5.82 1.71
CA ILE A 108 -15.63 4.43 1.31
C ILE A 108 -16.89 3.61 1.55
N ALA A 109 -17.51 3.74 2.73
CA ALA A 109 -18.75 3.02 3.05
C ALA A 109 -19.90 3.36 2.09
N LYS A 110 -20.06 4.63 1.73
CA LYS A 110 -21.06 5.06 0.74
C LYS A 110 -20.79 4.47 -0.65
N TYR A 111 -19.53 4.47 -1.09
CA TYR A 111 -19.13 3.87 -2.36
C TYR A 111 -19.41 2.37 -2.38
N MET A 112 -18.94 1.62 -1.37
CA MET A 112 -19.15 0.18 -1.27
C MET A 112 -20.65 -0.18 -1.23
N LYS A 113 -21.45 0.60 -0.52
CA LYS A 113 -22.91 0.44 -0.50
C LYS A 113 -23.53 0.61 -1.89
N SER A 114 -23.04 1.55 -2.69
CA SER A 114 -23.50 1.72 -4.09
C SER A 114 -23.12 0.55 -5.00
N GLN A 115 -22.11 -0.25 -4.61
CA GLN A 115 -21.72 -1.48 -5.31
C GLN A 115 -22.44 -2.73 -4.78
N GLY A 116 -23.36 -2.58 -3.81
CA GLY A 116 -24.13 -3.69 -3.24
C GLY A 116 -23.57 -4.24 -1.92
N ASP A 117 -22.45 -3.75 -1.45
CA ASP A 117 -21.83 -4.17 -0.18
C ASP A 117 -22.38 -3.36 0.99
N ASN A 118 -23.14 -4.00 1.89
CA ASN A 118 -23.67 -3.35 3.08
C ASN A 118 -22.67 -3.45 4.25
N ILE A 119 -21.62 -2.61 4.22
CA ILE A 119 -20.51 -2.65 5.15
C ILE A 119 -20.53 -1.42 6.05
N THR A 120 -20.25 -1.63 7.34
CA THR A 120 -20.20 -0.53 8.32
C THR A 120 -18.87 0.23 8.21
N THR A 121 -18.92 1.53 8.51
CA THR A 121 -17.70 2.39 8.58
C THR A 121 -16.69 1.84 9.58
N SER A 122 -17.13 1.27 10.71
CA SER A 122 -16.24 0.69 11.72
C SER A 122 -15.48 -0.52 11.17
N LEU A 123 -16.11 -1.36 10.35
CA LEU A 123 -15.41 -2.50 9.72
C LEU A 123 -14.35 -2.03 8.73
N ILE A 124 -14.64 -0.98 7.94
CA ILE A 124 -13.68 -0.38 7.01
C ILE A 124 -12.47 0.15 7.77
N ILE A 125 -12.68 0.88 8.87
CA ILE A 125 -11.60 1.41 9.71
C ILE A 125 -10.72 0.28 10.24
N ASN A 126 -11.32 -0.82 10.72
CA ASN A 126 -10.58 -1.99 11.21
C ASN A 126 -9.77 -2.65 10.09
N TYR A 127 -10.35 -2.83 8.91
CA TYR A 127 -9.64 -3.44 7.78
C TYR A 127 -8.48 -2.57 7.30
N ILE A 128 -8.66 -1.25 7.23
CA ILE A 128 -7.57 -0.32 6.91
C ILE A 128 -6.47 -0.41 7.97
N LYS A 129 -6.82 -0.49 9.26
CA LYS A 129 -5.84 -0.69 10.33
C LYS A 129 -5.05 -1.98 10.11
N PHE A 130 -5.69 -3.09 9.80
CA PHE A 130 -4.99 -4.36 9.56
C PHE A 130 -4.05 -4.31 8.34
N LEU A 131 -4.44 -3.57 7.28
CA LEU A 131 -3.57 -3.33 6.13
C LEU A 131 -2.35 -2.47 6.50
N CYS A 132 -2.53 -1.48 7.38
CA CYS A 132 -1.42 -0.67 7.91
C CYS A 132 -0.49 -1.50 8.82
N ASP A 133 -1.06 -2.32 9.69
CA ASP A 133 -0.29 -3.20 10.60
C ASP A 133 0.52 -4.27 9.83
N ALA A 134 0.09 -4.62 8.62
CA ALA A 134 0.80 -5.51 7.70
C ALA A 134 1.74 -4.79 6.73
N TYR A 135 1.93 -3.48 6.88
CA TYR A 135 2.77 -2.64 6.01
C TYR A 135 2.40 -2.71 4.52
N ILE A 136 1.14 -3.00 4.18
CA ILE A 136 0.65 -2.93 2.80
C ILE A 136 0.37 -1.48 2.43
N VAL A 137 -0.27 -0.74 3.35
CA VAL A 137 -0.70 0.65 3.17
C VAL A 137 -0.22 1.48 4.34
N GLN A 138 0.18 2.70 4.07
CA GLN A 138 0.50 3.72 5.07
C GLN A 138 -0.62 4.77 5.09
N LYS A 139 -1.11 5.06 6.29
CA LYS A 139 -2.13 6.08 6.52
C LYS A 139 -1.48 7.37 6.95
N VAL A 140 -1.78 8.45 6.23
CA VAL A 140 -1.31 9.81 6.54
C VAL A 140 -2.48 10.67 6.99
N ASN A 141 -2.44 11.07 8.25
CA ASN A 141 -3.45 11.95 8.80
C ASN A 141 -3.28 13.37 8.24
N ARG A 142 -4.38 13.98 7.85
CA ARG A 142 -4.38 15.38 7.49
C ARG A 142 -4.09 16.21 8.72
N TYR A 143 -3.04 17.03 8.67
CA TYR A 143 -2.76 17.99 9.73
C TYR A 143 -3.74 19.18 9.61
N ASP A 144 -4.70 19.30 10.53
CA ASP A 144 -5.57 20.45 10.61
C ASP A 144 -5.01 21.46 11.61
N ILE A 145 -4.45 22.56 11.09
CA ILE A 145 -3.85 23.66 11.87
C ILE A 145 -4.90 24.33 12.78
N LYS A 146 -6.20 24.17 12.51
CA LYS A 146 -7.29 24.82 13.26
C LYS A 146 -7.90 23.99 14.40
N GLY A 147 -7.41 22.76 14.63
CA GLY A 147 -7.64 21.99 15.88
C GLY A 147 -9.09 21.57 16.18
N LYS A 148 -10.03 21.62 15.25
CA LYS A 148 -11.45 21.42 15.54
C LYS A 148 -12.07 20.11 15.05
N ARG A 149 -11.38 19.23 14.31
CA ARG A 149 -11.97 18.01 13.74
C ARG A 149 -11.04 16.81 13.79
N LEU A 150 -10.74 16.31 14.99
CA LEU A 150 -10.00 15.07 15.18
C LEU A 150 -10.79 13.80 14.83
N PHE A 151 -12.12 13.87 14.69
CA PHE A 151 -13.00 12.68 14.58
C PHE A 151 -13.64 12.47 13.21
N GLU A 152 -13.48 13.37 12.26
CA GLU A 152 -13.93 13.22 10.87
C GLU A 152 -12.76 13.38 9.88
N SER A 153 -11.57 12.87 10.22
CA SER A 153 -10.41 13.04 9.38
C SER A 153 -10.56 12.24 8.10
N ALA A 154 -10.61 12.93 6.98
CA ALA A 154 -10.30 12.34 5.71
C ALA A 154 -8.77 12.23 5.62
N ASP A 155 -8.28 11.03 5.39
CA ASP A 155 -6.87 10.70 5.39
C ASP A 155 -6.37 10.44 3.97
N LYS A 156 -5.07 10.51 3.75
CA LYS A 156 -4.41 9.99 2.54
C LYS A 156 -3.86 8.60 2.82
N TYR A 157 -3.84 7.78 1.78
CA TYR A 157 -3.31 6.43 1.85
C TYR A 157 -2.28 6.24 0.75
N TYR A 158 -1.11 5.68 1.12
CA TYR A 158 -0.04 5.35 0.20
C TYR A 158 0.32 3.88 0.35
N PHE A 159 0.74 3.24 -0.72
CA PHE A 159 1.25 1.88 -0.66
C PHE A 159 2.73 1.90 -0.26
N SER A 160 3.15 0.94 0.56
CA SER A 160 4.55 0.82 0.97
C SER A 160 5.48 0.48 -0.20
N ASP A 161 4.93 -0.03 -1.30
CA ASP A 161 5.61 -0.14 -2.58
C ASP A 161 4.64 0.27 -3.70
N HIS A 162 5.05 1.28 -4.48
CA HIS A 162 4.22 1.80 -5.57
C HIS A 162 4.11 0.84 -6.75
N GLY A 163 5.06 -0.08 -6.91
CA GLY A 163 4.98 -1.12 -7.92
C GLY A 163 3.87 -2.13 -7.62
N ILE A 164 3.70 -2.53 -6.37
CA ILE A 164 2.54 -3.33 -5.94
C ILE A 164 1.24 -2.59 -6.26
N ARG A 165 1.16 -1.29 -5.93
CA ARG A 165 0.00 -0.45 -6.30
C ARG A 165 -0.28 -0.48 -7.80
N ASN A 166 0.76 -0.33 -8.62
CA ASN A 166 0.63 -0.34 -10.08
C ASN A 166 0.15 -1.71 -10.59
N ALA A 167 0.71 -2.81 -10.07
CA ALA A 167 0.28 -4.17 -10.43
C ALA A 167 -1.20 -4.42 -10.10
N LEU A 168 -1.69 -3.91 -8.96
CA LEU A 168 -3.09 -4.06 -8.53
C LEU A 168 -4.07 -3.30 -9.45
N VAL A 169 -3.71 -2.12 -9.96
CA VAL A 169 -4.60 -1.34 -10.83
C VAL A 169 -4.47 -1.71 -12.32
N GLY A 170 -3.73 -2.76 -12.64
CA GLY A 170 -3.56 -3.24 -14.02
C GLY A 170 -2.48 -2.51 -14.81
N GLY A 171 -1.45 -2.00 -14.13
CA GLY A 171 -0.31 -1.31 -14.71
C GLY A 171 -0.39 0.22 -14.61
N ARG A 172 0.65 0.88 -15.14
CA ARG A 172 0.72 2.34 -15.16
C ARG A 172 -0.30 2.90 -16.15
N ARG A 173 -1.23 3.71 -15.66
CA ARG A 173 -2.15 4.49 -16.51
C ARG A 173 -1.55 5.87 -16.74
N GLU A 174 -1.69 6.43 -17.96
CA GLU A 174 -1.15 7.76 -18.29
C GLU A 174 -1.60 8.87 -17.32
N ASN A 175 -2.84 8.79 -16.84
CA ASN A 175 -3.43 9.77 -15.93
C ASN A 175 -3.08 9.52 -14.44
N ASP A 176 -2.25 8.53 -14.13
CA ASP A 176 -1.93 8.14 -12.75
C ASP A 176 -0.52 8.54 -12.31
N ILE A 177 0.25 9.18 -13.18
CA ILE A 177 1.65 9.53 -12.89
C ILE A 177 1.79 10.40 -11.64
N GLU A 178 0.89 11.36 -11.43
CA GLU A 178 0.90 12.23 -10.25
C GLU A 178 0.74 11.42 -8.96
N LYS A 179 -0.16 10.44 -8.94
CA LYS A 179 -0.40 9.56 -7.78
C LYS A 179 0.82 8.68 -7.48
N VAL A 180 1.46 8.16 -8.53
CA VAL A 180 2.66 7.32 -8.39
C VAL A 180 3.82 8.15 -7.85
N LEU A 181 4.06 9.33 -8.41
CA LEU A 181 5.11 10.24 -7.95
C LEU A 181 4.85 10.71 -6.52
N GLU A 182 3.61 11.04 -6.16
CA GLU A 182 3.27 11.41 -4.78
C GLU A 182 3.53 10.23 -3.82
N ASN A 183 3.22 9.00 -4.22
CA ASN A 183 3.52 7.80 -3.41
C ASN A 183 5.03 7.57 -3.27
N ILE A 184 5.82 7.78 -4.33
CA ILE A 184 7.28 7.65 -4.31
C ILE A 184 7.92 8.69 -3.38
N VAL A 185 7.47 9.94 -3.46
CA VAL A 185 8.00 11.03 -2.62
C VAL A 185 7.65 10.84 -1.16
N TYR A 186 6.53 10.19 -0.87
CA TYR A 186 6.10 9.91 0.49
C TYR A 186 6.91 8.79 1.15
N ASN A 187 7.27 7.75 0.42
CA ASN A 187 8.03 6.59 0.92
C ASN A 187 9.52 6.89 1.07
#